data_c821b630183134addc6a14e949d91f0b
#
_entry.id   c821b630183134addc6a14e949d91f0b
#
_cell.length_a   1.000
_cell.length_b   1.000
_cell.length_c   1.000
_cell.angle_alpha   90.00
_cell.angle_beta   90.00
_cell.angle_gamma   90.00
#
_symmetry.space_group_name_H-M   'P 1'
#
loop_
_entity.id
_entity.type
_entity.pdbx_description
1 polymer ?
#
loop_
_entity_poly.entity_id
_entity_poly.type
_entity_poly.pdbx_seq_one_letter_code
_entity_poly.pdbx_strand_id
1 'polypeptide(L)'
;MDPQGRTLVSFDIDGTLEMGDPPGPLSTGFVLRTQQSGCLIGSCSDRTIREQSAMWDAAGIVPDFVVVKNQLDSVRARFASRRYVHIGDTHVDAHFAEQARFEFFFVLDLAQRLDASVDSFDDLV
;
A
#
# COMPACT_ATOMS: atom_id res chain seq x y z
N MET A 1 -11.57 -15.01 6.86
CA MET A 1 -12.23 -13.69 6.77
C MET A 1 -12.64 -13.44 5.33
N ASP A 2 -13.87 -12.97 5.14
CA ASP A 2 -14.40 -12.65 3.82
C ASP A 2 -13.61 -11.47 3.23
N PRO A 3 -13.06 -11.56 2.00
CA PRO A 3 -12.39 -10.42 1.36
C PRO A 3 -13.24 -9.15 1.31
N GLN A 4 -14.55 -9.28 1.18
CA GLN A 4 -15.47 -8.14 1.16
C GLN A 4 -15.48 -7.38 2.50
N GLY A 5 -15.14 -8.03 3.61
CA GLY A 5 -15.04 -7.41 4.92
C GLY A 5 -13.68 -6.77 5.20
N ARG A 6 -12.71 -6.88 4.29
CA ARG A 6 -11.35 -6.40 4.48
C ARG A 6 -11.14 -5.02 3.87
N THR A 7 -10.16 -4.30 4.44
CA THR A 7 -9.57 -3.12 3.80
C THR A 7 -8.44 -3.61 2.89
N LEU A 8 -8.36 -3.04 1.69
CA LEU A 8 -7.25 -3.29 0.78
C LEU A 8 -6.37 -2.05 0.74
N VAL A 9 -5.07 -2.22 1.01
CA VAL A 9 -4.10 -1.13 1.05
C VAL A 9 -3.04 -1.35 -0.02
N SER A 10 -2.95 -0.38 -0.93
CA SER A 10 -1.93 -0.32 -1.96
C SER A 10 -0.87 0.69 -1.55
N PHE A 11 0.40 0.31 -1.65
CA PHE A 11 1.52 1.18 -1.33
C PHE A 11 2.31 1.51 -2.59
N ASP A 12 2.64 2.80 -2.80
CA ASP A 12 3.78 3.15 -3.64
C ASP A 12 5.06 2.69 -2.91
N ILE A 13 6.16 2.57 -3.62
CA ILE A 13 7.41 2.05 -3.02
C ILE A 13 8.38 3.18 -2.75
N ASP A 14 8.93 3.79 -3.79
CA ASP A 14 9.96 4.83 -3.62
C ASP A 14 9.37 6.06 -2.95
N GLY A 15 10.04 6.55 -1.92
CA GLY A 15 9.56 7.68 -1.14
C GLY A 15 8.42 7.35 -0.18
N THR A 16 7.92 6.13 -0.16
CA THR A 16 6.78 5.69 0.65
C THR A 16 7.17 4.60 1.64
N LEU A 17 7.76 3.51 1.16
CA LEU A 17 8.22 2.40 2.00
C LEU A 17 9.71 2.51 2.28
N GLU A 18 10.14 2.04 3.47
CA GLU A 18 11.57 2.08 3.83
C GLU A 18 12.45 1.29 2.88
N MET A 19 11.90 0.27 2.21
CA MET A 19 12.63 -0.53 1.22
C MET A 19 12.76 0.16 -0.13
N GLY A 20 12.17 1.33 -0.31
CA GLY A 20 12.24 2.09 -1.57
C GLY A 20 13.57 2.82 -1.73
N ASP A 21 13.76 3.44 -2.89
CA ASP A 21 14.91 4.29 -3.19
C ASP A 21 14.42 5.51 -3.98
N PRO A 22 14.30 6.69 -3.35
CA PRO A 22 14.65 6.97 -1.94
C PRO A 22 13.73 6.23 -0.95
N PRO A 23 14.25 5.93 0.25
CA PRO A 23 13.43 5.28 1.26
C PRO A 23 12.34 6.23 1.78
N GLY A 24 11.18 5.66 2.10
CA GLY A 24 10.07 6.41 2.68
C GLY A 24 9.88 6.09 4.17
N PRO A 25 8.94 6.77 4.82
CA PRO A 25 8.77 6.69 6.27
C PRO A 25 8.06 5.44 6.78
N LEU A 26 7.38 4.67 5.91
CA LEU A 26 6.64 3.49 6.36
C LEU A 26 7.56 2.28 6.42
N SER A 27 7.67 1.67 7.59
CA SER A 27 8.51 0.48 7.79
C SER A 27 7.89 -0.77 7.17
N THR A 28 8.72 -1.74 6.83
CA THR A 28 8.23 -3.06 6.41
C THR A 28 7.48 -3.74 7.53
N GLY A 29 7.86 -3.48 8.79
CA GLY A 29 7.11 -3.98 9.96
C GLY A 29 5.67 -3.48 9.99
N PHE A 30 5.46 -2.19 9.72
CA PHE A 30 4.11 -1.61 9.64
C PHE A 30 3.28 -2.29 8.56
N VAL A 31 3.87 -2.50 7.38
CA VAL A 31 3.19 -3.17 6.26
C VAL A 31 2.81 -4.60 6.64
N LEU A 32 3.75 -5.34 7.24
CA LEU A 32 3.50 -6.72 7.65
C LEU A 32 2.40 -6.80 8.71
N ARG A 33 2.43 -5.93 9.71
CA ARG A 33 1.38 -5.89 10.74
C ARG A 33 0.02 -5.52 10.16
N THR A 34 0.00 -4.64 9.15
CA THR A 34 -1.23 -4.30 8.43
C THR A 34 -1.81 -5.54 7.74
N GLN A 35 -0.96 -6.34 7.08
CA GLN A 35 -1.40 -7.60 6.49
C GLN A 35 -1.88 -8.59 7.55
N GLN A 36 -1.15 -8.71 8.65
CA GLN A 36 -1.49 -9.64 9.74
C GLN A 36 -2.78 -9.25 10.44
N SER A 37 -3.15 -7.98 10.42
CA SER A 37 -4.43 -7.51 11.00
C SER A 37 -5.63 -7.86 10.14
N GLY A 38 -5.41 -8.37 8.93
CA GLY A 38 -6.48 -8.83 8.04
C GLY A 38 -6.65 -8.01 6.77
N CYS A 39 -5.84 -6.97 6.55
CA CYS A 39 -5.87 -6.20 5.31
C CYS A 39 -5.25 -6.99 4.16
N LEU A 40 -5.79 -6.80 2.97
CA LEU A 40 -5.07 -7.15 1.75
C LEU A 40 -4.03 -6.07 1.50
N ILE A 41 -2.80 -6.45 1.16
CA ILE A 41 -1.73 -5.48 0.90
C ILE A 41 -1.02 -5.77 -0.42
N GLY A 42 -0.50 -4.73 -1.03
CA GLY A 42 0.32 -4.87 -2.23
C GLY A 42 0.94 -3.54 -2.61
N SER A 43 1.62 -3.53 -3.76
CA SER A 43 2.26 -2.32 -4.26
C SER A 43 1.75 -1.92 -5.63
N CYS A 44 1.79 -0.61 -5.86
CA CYS A 44 1.48 0.01 -7.13
C CYS A 44 2.54 1.09 -7.34
N SER A 45 3.45 0.88 -8.29
CA SER A 45 4.67 1.67 -8.42
C SER A 45 5.05 1.85 -9.88
N ASP A 46 5.94 2.81 -10.16
CA ASP A 46 6.55 2.99 -11.49
C ASP A 46 7.57 1.89 -11.80
N ARG A 47 8.03 1.16 -10.79
CA ARG A 47 8.97 0.06 -11.00
C ARG A 47 8.30 -1.08 -11.74
N THR A 48 9.09 -1.89 -12.45
CA THR A 48 8.56 -3.09 -13.09
C THR A 48 8.01 -4.06 -12.03
N ILE A 49 7.10 -4.92 -12.45
CA ILE A 49 6.56 -5.97 -11.58
C ILE A 49 7.71 -6.82 -10.99
N ARG A 50 8.69 -7.14 -11.82
CA ARG A 50 9.84 -7.94 -11.40
C ARG A 50 10.66 -7.26 -10.30
N GLU A 51 10.93 -5.96 -10.46
CA GLU A 51 11.66 -5.19 -9.46
C GLU A 51 10.87 -5.11 -8.16
N GLN A 52 9.58 -4.83 -8.24
CA GLN A 52 8.72 -4.77 -7.06
C GLN A 52 8.70 -6.11 -6.33
N SER A 53 8.53 -7.20 -7.06
CA SER A 53 8.49 -8.54 -6.48
C SER A 53 9.80 -8.90 -5.77
N ALA A 54 10.94 -8.52 -6.35
CA ALA A 54 12.24 -8.74 -5.72
C ALA A 54 12.38 -7.95 -4.41
N MET A 55 11.84 -6.73 -4.36
CA MET A 55 11.86 -5.91 -3.15
C MET A 55 10.99 -6.53 -2.04
N TRP A 56 9.80 -7.03 -2.38
CA TRP A 56 8.94 -7.74 -1.43
C TRP A 56 9.61 -9.00 -0.90
N ASP A 57 10.25 -9.78 -1.78
CA ASP A 57 10.99 -10.99 -1.38
C ASP A 57 12.09 -10.65 -0.39
N ALA A 58 12.86 -9.60 -0.67
CA ALA A 58 13.94 -9.16 0.21
C ALA A 58 13.43 -8.69 1.58
N ALA A 59 12.21 -8.15 1.62
CA ALA A 59 11.56 -7.72 2.87
C ALA A 59 10.93 -8.89 3.63
N GLY A 60 10.85 -10.07 3.05
CA GLY A 60 10.23 -11.23 3.68
C GLY A 60 8.71 -11.16 3.75
N ILE A 61 8.08 -10.40 2.87
CA ILE A 61 6.64 -10.22 2.82
C ILE A 61 6.10 -10.76 1.49
N VAL A 62 4.98 -11.49 1.56
CA VAL A 62 4.27 -11.97 0.37
C VAL A 62 3.07 -11.05 0.15
N PRO A 63 3.13 -10.14 -0.84
CA PRO A 63 2.00 -9.25 -1.10
C PRO A 63 0.85 -9.99 -1.78
N ASP A 64 -0.35 -9.44 -1.63
CA ASP A 64 -1.54 -10.00 -2.30
C ASP A 64 -1.60 -9.58 -3.77
N PHE A 65 -0.99 -8.45 -4.11
CA PHE A 65 -0.91 -7.97 -5.49
C PHE A 65 0.34 -7.10 -5.70
N VAL A 66 0.78 -7.04 -6.95
CA VAL A 66 1.88 -6.16 -7.40
C VAL A 66 1.49 -5.65 -8.78
N VAL A 67 1.35 -4.33 -8.92
CA VAL A 67 0.94 -3.72 -10.19
C VAL A 67 1.75 -2.45 -10.48
N VAL A 68 1.76 -2.02 -11.74
CA VAL A 68 2.28 -0.71 -12.13
C VAL A 68 1.22 0.36 -11.94
N LYS A 69 1.62 1.64 -11.88
CA LYS A 69 0.75 2.74 -11.46
C LYS A 69 -0.54 2.87 -12.26
N ASN A 70 -0.49 2.66 -13.56
CA ASN A 70 -1.67 2.77 -14.40
C ASN A 70 -2.59 1.54 -14.36
N GLN A 71 -2.29 0.56 -13.51
CA GLN A 71 -3.05 -0.68 -13.36
C GLN A 71 -3.74 -0.80 -12.00
N LEU A 72 -3.82 0.29 -11.24
CA LEU A 72 -4.46 0.26 -9.91
C LEU A 72 -5.94 -0.13 -10.00
N ASP A 73 -6.63 0.26 -11.06
CA ASP A 73 -8.02 -0.12 -11.30
C ASP A 73 -8.19 -1.64 -11.45
N SER A 74 -7.18 -2.34 -11.96
CA SER A 74 -7.23 -3.80 -12.08
C SER A 74 -7.27 -4.49 -10.72
N VAL A 75 -6.65 -3.89 -9.71
CA VAL A 75 -6.68 -4.40 -8.34
C VAL A 75 -8.10 -4.38 -7.80
N ARG A 76 -8.80 -3.25 -8.01
CA ARG A 76 -10.19 -3.11 -7.59
C ARG A 76 -11.08 -4.15 -8.29
N ALA A 77 -10.82 -4.45 -9.55
CA ALA A 77 -11.57 -5.45 -10.30
C ALA A 77 -11.31 -6.88 -9.82
N ARG A 78 -10.09 -7.14 -9.31
CA ARG A 78 -9.68 -8.49 -8.87
C ARG A 78 -10.09 -8.82 -7.44
N PHE A 79 -10.21 -7.82 -6.58
CA PHE A 79 -10.43 -8.02 -5.14
C PHE A 79 -11.66 -7.26 -4.68
N ALA A 80 -12.67 -7.98 -4.19
CA ALA A 80 -13.81 -7.37 -3.55
C ALA A 80 -13.41 -7.01 -2.12
N SER A 81 -13.41 -5.73 -1.80
CA SER A 81 -13.05 -5.22 -0.48
C SER A 81 -14.05 -4.17 -0.04
N ARG A 82 -14.21 -3.98 1.26
CA ARG A 82 -15.11 -2.94 1.78
C ARG A 82 -14.52 -1.55 1.60
N ARG A 83 -13.19 -1.46 1.47
CA ARG A 83 -12.48 -0.19 1.39
C ARG A 83 -11.20 -0.38 0.59
N TYR A 84 -10.91 0.57 -0.29
CA TYR A 84 -9.72 0.57 -1.13
C TYR A 84 -8.91 1.82 -0.83
N VAL A 85 -7.64 1.65 -0.46
CA VAL A 85 -6.74 2.75 -0.05
C VAL A 85 -5.44 2.65 -0.83
N HIS A 86 -4.95 3.79 -1.32
CA HIS A 86 -3.61 3.91 -1.89
C HIS A 86 -2.82 4.95 -1.09
N ILE A 87 -1.57 4.61 -0.76
CA ILE A 87 -0.65 5.48 -0.02
C ILE A 87 0.55 5.76 -0.92
N GLY A 88 0.85 7.02 -1.13
CA GLY A 88 1.96 7.42 -2.00
C GLY A 88 2.53 8.78 -1.61
N ASP A 89 3.60 9.17 -2.30
CA ASP A 89 4.36 10.37 -1.97
C ASP A 89 4.18 11.52 -2.98
N THR A 90 3.43 11.29 -4.07
CA THR A 90 3.30 12.30 -5.13
C THR A 90 1.85 12.54 -5.56
N HIS A 91 1.62 13.67 -6.26
CA HIS A 91 0.32 13.95 -6.88
C HIS A 91 -0.02 12.95 -8.00
N VAL A 92 0.97 12.31 -8.59
CA VAL A 92 0.75 11.25 -9.59
C VAL A 92 0.05 10.05 -8.92
N ASP A 93 0.48 9.69 -7.71
CA ASP A 93 -0.19 8.65 -6.92
C ASP A 93 -1.64 9.02 -6.64
N ALA A 94 -1.88 10.28 -6.25
CA ALA A 94 -3.24 10.77 -5.99
C ALA A 94 -4.12 10.69 -7.24
N HIS A 95 -3.56 11.03 -8.40
CA HIS A 95 -4.28 11.00 -9.68
C HIS A 95 -4.72 9.56 -10.03
N PHE A 96 -3.83 8.59 -9.94
CA PHE A 96 -4.17 7.21 -10.23
C PHE A 96 -5.14 6.62 -9.21
N ALA A 97 -4.99 7.01 -7.94
CA ALA A 97 -5.93 6.59 -6.89
C ALA A 97 -7.34 7.09 -7.19
N GLU A 98 -7.47 8.36 -7.55
CA GLU A 98 -8.76 8.95 -7.90
C GLU A 98 -9.39 8.24 -9.09
N GLN A 99 -8.62 8.00 -10.13
CA GLN A 99 -9.12 7.29 -11.33
C GLN A 99 -9.58 5.88 -11.03
N ALA A 100 -8.90 5.19 -10.11
CA ALA A 100 -9.24 3.83 -9.71
C ALA A 100 -10.31 3.78 -8.60
N ARG A 101 -10.77 4.94 -8.12
CA ARG A 101 -11.72 5.08 -7.02
C ARG A 101 -11.20 4.54 -5.70
N PHE A 102 -9.90 4.77 -5.45
CA PHE A 102 -9.25 4.49 -4.18
C PHE A 102 -9.23 5.76 -3.33
N GLU A 103 -9.37 5.62 -2.02
CA GLU A 103 -9.02 6.70 -1.09
C GLU A 103 -7.52 6.91 -1.18
N PHE A 104 -7.06 8.15 -1.06
CA PHE A 104 -5.64 8.46 -1.13
C PHE A 104 -5.14 9.11 0.14
N PHE A 105 -3.95 8.67 0.60
CA PHE A 105 -3.23 9.30 1.70
C PHE A 105 -1.82 9.65 1.23
N PHE A 106 -1.42 10.92 1.43
CA PHE A 106 0.00 11.28 1.29
C PHE A 106 0.77 10.65 2.44
N VAL A 107 1.85 9.95 2.11
CA VAL A 107 2.62 9.19 3.10
C VAL A 107 3.16 10.08 4.22
N LEU A 108 3.57 11.31 3.92
CA LEU A 108 4.09 12.22 4.96
C LEU A 108 2.99 12.62 5.95
N ASP A 109 1.77 12.84 5.48
CA ASP A 109 0.63 13.15 6.36
C ASP A 109 0.31 11.95 7.23
N LEU A 110 0.32 10.77 6.63
CA LEU A 110 0.07 9.52 7.35
C LEU A 110 1.15 9.27 8.41
N ALA A 111 2.41 9.48 8.05
CA ALA A 111 3.55 9.26 8.95
C ALA A 111 3.45 10.12 10.22
N GLN A 112 2.90 11.33 10.11
CA GLN A 112 2.71 12.20 11.27
C GLN A 112 1.68 11.66 12.27
N ARG A 113 0.83 10.74 11.83
CA ARG A 113 -0.19 10.09 12.68
C ARG A 113 0.33 8.80 13.33
N LEU A 114 1.53 8.35 12.93
CA LEU A 114 2.12 7.11 13.46
C LEU A 114 2.83 7.42 14.77
N ASP A 115 2.33 6.83 15.86
CA ASP A 115 2.96 6.90 17.18
C ASP A 115 2.91 5.52 17.83
N ALA A 116 3.27 5.44 19.10
CA ALA A 116 3.35 4.16 19.81
C ALA A 116 2.00 3.43 19.92
N SER A 117 0.87 4.13 19.72
CA SER A 117 -0.46 3.54 19.76
C SER A 117 -0.88 2.95 18.42
N VAL A 118 -0.16 3.25 17.32
CA VAL A 118 -0.51 2.82 15.97
C VAL A 118 0.39 1.66 15.58
N ASP A 119 -0.17 0.47 15.50
CA ASP A 119 0.55 -0.75 15.15
C ASP A 119 0.41 -1.09 13.66
N SER A 120 -0.74 -0.81 13.07
CA SER A 120 -1.03 -1.11 11.68
C SER A 120 -1.98 -0.07 11.10
N PHE A 121 -2.26 -0.16 9.80
CA PHE A 121 -3.20 0.76 9.12
C PHE A 121 -4.58 0.74 9.77
N ASP A 122 -5.04 -0.41 10.26
CA ASP A 122 -6.36 -0.51 10.90
C ASP A 122 -6.51 0.43 12.11
N ASP A 123 -5.42 0.76 12.78
CA ASP A 123 -5.45 1.67 13.92
C ASP A 123 -5.67 3.13 13.50
N LEU A 124 -5.55 3.44 12.22
CA LEU A 124 -5.69 4.79 11.68
C LEU A 124 -7.12 5.14 11.28
N VAL A 125 -8.03 4.20 11.31
CA VAL A 125 -9.42 4.36 10.88
C VAL A 125 -10.41 4.23 12.02
#